data_bd4c4e0f27783b2b17465049526a8bfc
#
_entry.id   bd4c4e0f27783b2b17465049526a8bfc
#
_cell.length_a   1.000
_cell.length_b   1.000
_cell.length_c   1.000
_cell.angle_alpha   90.00
_cell.angle_beta   90.00
_cell.angle_gamma   90.00
#
_symmetry.space_group_name_H-M   'P 1'
#
loop_
_entity.id
_entity.type
_entity.pdbx_description
1 polymer ?
#
loop_
_entity_poly.entity_id
_entity_poly.type
_entity_poly.pdbx_seq_one_letter_code
_entity_poly.pdbx_strand_id
1 'polypeptide(L)'
;MVNRRDALKLSLAAAGSGLIGVDRVMAQSPTLLENLCSPQNRSPDTPVSPASRPFVAPLYIMPVKQPVPSLDPSPDPNAHQRYEEYPPKKFYEIRETEFRWVYHPDAPYNAGSWSWGFDGGIPGPTYHARYGEPILVRMMNMLPSLANRNIQFATPKTTTHLHNGHTASESDGYPMYYIESGWYWDHHYACFPAHHDEREKLTTLWYHDHMMASTAPNVYAGLSGFFLLFDENDSGNENDPSSKAWGLPSGKYDVPLVLHDVLFTPDGQASFPIFNTDGVLGDKFTVNRRIQPYFQVERRKYRFRLLNGGPSRFYQLFLSSGQPFVAITGDGNFLPKPVVAESIFLSVAQRVDVILDFSEYKVGDQIILQNRLEQVSGAGPSGRILDPGDGIMRFDVIDSTGPDNSRIPSQFRDLPKIPEDLSKYKERIWEFDYMGGVWTVNGKIFGMGERIDAEIEQESGEVWIFRNQGKNWSHPIHSHFTEFLLREVNGRVIEPTTIQSTEFRRHFQFEDADKPIKVFMGGQRRDIATLLPNDELKVFMRWGDFLGRYVMHCHNVVHEDHDMMIRWDIIPKGGKPPWTGKLPTGKIKNP
;
A
#
# COMPACT_ATOMS: atom_id res chain seq x y z
N MET A 1 -22.39 30.75 23.47
CA MET A 1 -21.15 29.93 23.38
C MET A 1 -21.60 28.47 23.29
N VAL A 2 -21.62 27.91 22.12
CA VAL A 2 -22.04 26.52 21.90
C VAL A 2 -20.86 25.63 22.28
N ASN A 3 -21.15 24.62 23.12
CA ASN A 3 -20.15 23.69 23.65
C ASN A 3 -19.59 22.83 22.52
N ARG A 4 -18.28 22.53 22.51
CA ARG A 4 -17.58 21.73 21.48
C ARG A 4 -18.18 20.33 21.27
N ARG A 5 -18.85 19.76 22.27
CA ARG A 5 -19.59 18.49 22.16
C ARG A 5 -20.83 18.63 21.27
N ASP A 6 -21.45 19.79 21.23
CA ASP A 6 -22.66 20.04 20.44
C ASP A 6 -22.33 20.34 18.97
N ALA A 7 -21.13 20.87 18.70
CA ALA A 7 -20.65 21.06 17.32
C ALA A 7 -20.35 19.74 16.62
N LEU A 8 -19.82 18.72 17.35
CA LEU A 8 -19.60 17.39 16.80
C LEU A 8 -20.92 16.64 16.57
N LYS A 9 -21.91 16.83 17.45
CA LYS A 9 -23.26 16.26 17.27
C LYS A 9 -24.03 16.97 16.14
N LEU A 10 -23.80 18.25 15.92
CA LEU A 10 -24.42 19.02 14.84
C LEU A 10 -23.81 18.67 13.47
N SER A 11 -22.52 18.34 13.40
CA SER A 11 -21.91 17.86 12.14
C SER A 11 -22.35 16.43 11.76
N LEU A 12 -22.63 15.59 12.75
CA LEU A 12 -23.23 14.26 12.55
C LEU A 12 -24.75 14.36 12.25
N ALA A 13 -25.46 15.32 12.85
CA ALA A 13 -26.89 15.53 12.60
C ALA A 13 -27.18 16.21 11.26
N ALA A 14 -26.27 17.04 10.74
CA ALA A 14 -26.40 17.65 9.42
C ALA A 14 -26.18 16.66 8.26
N ALA A 15 -25.45 15.54 8.51
CA ALA A 15 -25.35 14.42 7.58
C ALA A 15 -26.61 13.52 7.60
N GLY A 16 -27.42 13.58 8.67
CA GLY A 16 -28.61 12.75 8.85
C GLY A 16 -29.87 13.23 8.15
N SER A 17 -29.91 14.46 7.61
CA SER A 17 -31.11 14.99 6.93
C SER A 17 -31.19 14.71 5.42
N GLY A 18 -30.25 13.93 4.87
CA GLY A 18 -30.26 13.43 3.49
C GLY A 18 -30.82 12.01 3.32
N LEU A 19 -31.26 11.35 4.39
CA LEU A 19 -31.78 9.98 4.37
C LEU A 19 -33.23 9.88 3.88
N ILE A 20 -33.62 10.65 2.88
CA ILE A 20 -34.88 10.44 2.19
C ILE A 20 -34.60 9.57 0.96
N GLY A 21 -34.78 8.26 1.11
CA GLY A 21 -34.84 7.38 -0.05
C GLY A 21 -34.10 6.05 0.01
N VAL A 22 -33.54 5.62 1.15
CA VAL A 22 -32.80 4.35 1.25
C VAL A 22 -33.72 3.12 1.11
N ASP A 23 -34.97 3.23 1.48
CA ASP A 23 -35.95 2.13 1.35
C ASP A 23 -36.30 1.76 -0.11
N ARG A 24 -35.86 2.52 -1.11
CA ARG A 24 -36.14 2.23 -2.53
C ARG A 24 -34.94 1.72 -3.33
N VAL A 25 -33.73 1.76 -2.78
CA VAL A 25 -32.50 1.38 -3.54
C VAL A 25 -32.30 -0.13 -3.58
N MET A 26 -32.81 -0.88 -2.61
CA MET A 26 -32.51 -2.30 -2.44
C MET A 26 -33.51 -3.26 -3.12
N ALA A 27 -34.59 -2.75 -3.74
CA ALA A 27 -35.38 -3.51 -4.72
C ALA A 27 -34.95 -3.21 -6.15
N GLN A 28 -33.65 -2.91 -6.34
CA GLN A 28 -33.14 -2.54 -7.66
C GLN A 28 -33.05 -3.75 -8.57
N SER A 29 -33.54 -3.54 -9.78
CA SER A 29 -33.59 -4.49 -10.88
C SER A 29 -32.28 -5.24 -11.09
N PRO A 30 -32.31 -6.49 -11.57
CA PRO A 30 -31.13 -7.27 -11.98
C PRO A 30 -30.11 -6.46 -12.80
N THR A 31 -30.58 -5.52 -13.59
CA THR A 31 -29.78 -4.61 -14.43
C THR A 31 -28.79 -3.72 -13.66
N LEU A 32 -29.09 -3.31 -12.42
CA LEU A 32 -28.15 -2.47 -11.67
C LEU A 32 -26.99 -3.28 -11.08
N LEU A 33 -27.27 -4.48 -10.58
CA LEU A 33 -26.23 -5.43 -10.17
C LEU A 33 -25.36 -5.84 -11.38
N GLU A 34 -25.96 -6.08 -12.53
CA GLU A 34 -25.24 -6.39 -13.76
C GLU A 34 -24.35 -5.23 -14.20
N ASN A 35 -24.78 -3.98 -14.10
CA ASN A 35 -23.98 -2.81 -14.44
C ASN A 35 -22.81 -2.58 -13.46
N LEU A 36 -22.98 -2.86 -12.16
CA LEU A 36 -21.89 -2.82 -11.17
C LEU A 36 -20.86 -3.93 -11.34
N CYS A 37 -21.19 -4.95 -12.14
CA CYS A 37 -20.42 -6.16 -12.33
C CYS A 37 -19.76 -6.26 -13.71
N SER A 38 -20.22 -5.47 -14.66
CA SER A 38 -19.56 -5.31 -15.96
C SER A 38 -18.43 -4.31 -15.80
N PRO A 39 -17.16 -4.70 -16.00
CA PRO A 39 -16.06 -3.77 -15.79
C PRO A 39 -16.15 -2.61 -16.78
N GLN A 40 -16.55 -1.43 -16.26
CA GLN A 40 -16.59 -0.19 -17.03
C GLN A 40 -15.17 0.35 -17.28
N ASN A 41 -14.24 -0.03 -16.40
CA ASN A 41 -12.84 0.36 -16.38
C ASN A 41 -11.93 -0.68 -17.03
N ARG A 42 -12.19 -1.04 -18.26
CA ARG A 42 -11.38 -1.99 -19.02
C ARG A 42 -10.66 -1.30 -20.18
N SER A 43 -9.40 -1.64 -20.38
CA SER A 43 -8.72 -1.30 -21.64
C SER A 43 -9.41 -2.00 -22.82
N PRO A 44 -9.71 -1.31 -23.93
CA PRO A 44 -10.32 -1.91 -25.10
C PRO A 44 -9.52 -3.07 -25.70
N ASP A 45 -8.20 -3.02 -25.56
CA ASP A 45 -7.26 -3.99 -26.15
C ASP A 45 -6.97 -5.20 -25.23
N THR A 46 -7.57 -5.22 -24.03
CA THR A 46 -7.33 -6.29 -23.05
C THR A 46 -8.33 -7.43 -23.24
N PRO A 47 -7.87 -8.71 -23.26
CA PRO A 47 -8.75 -9.88 -23.28
C PRO A 47 -9.75 -9.84 -22.14
N VAL A 48 -10.96 -10.35 -22.37
CA VAL A 48 -12.00 -10.44 -21.34
C VAL A 48 -11.81 -11.71 -20.53
N SER A 49 -11.65 -11.58 -19.22
CA SER A 49 -11.65 -12.71 -18.30
C SER A 49 -13.03 -13.40 -18.25
N PRO A 50 -13.10 -14.68 -17.95
CA PRO A 50 -14.39 -15.39 -17.80
C PRO A 50 -15.35 -14.70 -16.84
N ALA A 51 -16.65 -14.79 -17.08
CA ALA A 51 -17.67 -14.23 -16.20
C ALA A 51 -17.62 -14.83 -14.80
N SER A 52 -17.96 -14.07 -13.79
CA SER A 52 -18.09 -14.50 -12.38
C SER A 52 -19.26 -13.75 -11.74
N ARG A 53 -19.98 -14.40 -10.83
CA ARG A 53 -21.05 -13.74 -10.05
C ARG A 53 -20.41 -12.88 -8.97
N PRO A 54 -20.71 -11.57 -8.86
CA PRO A 54 -20.13 -10.74 -7.84
C PRO A 54 -20.66 -11.09 -6.43
N PHE A 55 -19.85 -10.84 -5.43
CA PHE A 55 -20.22 -10.89 -4.02
C PHE A 55 -20.74 -12.26 -3.53
N VAL A 56 -20.21 -13.35 -4.09
CA VAL A 56 -20.48 -14.73 -3.64
C VAL A 56 -19.25 -15.40 -3.02
N ALA A 57 -18.05 -14.88 -3.29
CA ALA A 57 -16.84 -15.31 -2.61
C ALA A 57 -16.72 -14.62 -1.24
N PRO A 58 -16.45 -15.33 -0.13
CA PRO A 58 -16.13 -14.66 1.13
C PRO A 58 -14.76 -14.00 1.04
N LEU A 59 -14.61 -12.84 1.72
CA LEU A 59 -13.32 -12.18 1.87
C LEU A 59 -12.32 -13.13 2.57
N TYR A 60 -11.11 -13.22 2.01
CA TYR A 60 -10.02 -13.92 2.69
C TYR A 60 -9.40 -13.02 3.75
N ILE A 61 -9.36 -13.50 4.98
CA ILE A 61 -8.67 -12.83 6.10
C ILE A 61 -7.31 -13.52 6.29
N MET A 62 -6.24 -12.76 6.11
CA MET A 62 -4.88 -13.26 6.27
C MET A 62 -4.62 -13.68 7.72
N PRO A 63 -3.96 -14.83 7.95
CA PRO A 63 -3.56 -15.21 9.29
C PRO A 63 -2.47 -14.27 9.82
N VAL A 64 -2.40 -14.10 11.14
CA VAL A 64 -1.30 -13.41 11.79
C VAL A 64 -0.10 -14.32 11.86
N LYS A 65 1.05 -13.87 11.35
CA LYS A 65 2.30 -14.62 11.36
C LYS A 65 2.77 -14.88 12.79
N GLN A 66 3.00 -16.14 13.10
CA GLN A 66 3.48 -16.54 14.44
C GLN A 66 4.99 -16.64 14.46
N PRO A 67 5.64 -16.19 15.56
CA PRO A 67 7.08 -16.34 15.73
C PRO A 67 7.50 -17.79 15.93
N VAL A 68 8.76 -18.09 15.63
CA VAL A 68 9.42 -19.36 15.91
C VAL A 68 10.41 -19.21 17.09
N PRO A 69 10.73 -20.29 17.82
CA PRO A 69 11.64 -20.20 18.97
C PRO A 69 13.07 -19.81 18.61
N SER A 70 13.54 -20.23 17.45
CA SER A 70 14.89 -19.98 16.94
C SER A 70 14.96 -20.24 15.44
N LEU A 71 16.04 -19.81 14.81
CA LEU A 71 16.34 -20.09 13.40
C LEU A 71 17.56 -21.04 13.31
N ASP A 72 17.54 -21.97 12.35
CA ASP A 72 18.66 -22.86 12.04
C ASP A 72 19.10 -22.67 10.56
N PRO A 73 20.36 -22.26 10.30
CA PRO A 73 21.39 -21.85 11.28
C PRO A 73 21.01 -20.57 12.02
N SER A 74 21.63 -20.30 13.15
CA SER A 74 21.46 -19.01 13.84
C SER A 74 21.89 -17.86 12.93
N PRO A 75 21.18 -16.70 12.98
CA PRO A 75 21.57 -15.51 12.23
C PRO A 75 23.00 -15.07 12.58
N ASP A 76 23.69 -14.48 11.59
CA ASP A 76 25.03 -13.90 11.79
C ASP A 76 24.87 -12.42 12.24
N PRO A 77 25.18 -12.07 13.50
CA PRO A 77 25.05 -10.69 13.98
C PRO A 77 25.89 -9.69 13.17
N ASN A 78 27.04 -10.12 12.62
CA ASN A 78 27.92 -9.25 11.85
C ASN A 78 27.40 -8.94 10.44
N ALA A 79 26.34 -9.61 10.01
CA ALA A 79 25.68 -9.35 8.73
C ALA A 79 24.63 -8.24 8.81
N HIS A 80 24.39 -7.67 9.99
CA HIS A 80 23.34 -6.68 10.22
C HIS A 80 23.88 -5.45 10.94
N GLN A 81 23.53 -4.27 10.45
CA GLN A 81 23.80 -3.02 11.15
C GLN A 81 23.00 -2.93 12.45
N ARG A 82 23.62 -2.43 13.50
CA ARG A 82 23.03 -2.19 14.83
C ARG A 82 22.38 -3.42 15.49
N TYR A 83 22.79 -4.65 15.11
CA TYR A 83 22.24 -5.89 15.68
C TYR A 83 22.43 -6.00 17.19
N GLU A 84 23.62 -5.62 17.71
CA GLU A 84 23.90 -5.66 19.15
C GLU A 84 23.12 -4.62 19.94
N GLU A 85 22.80 -3.48 19.31
CA GLU A 85 22.00 -2.41 19.91
C GLU A 85 20.51 -2.79 19.96
N TYR A 86 20.04 -3.51 18.93
CA TYR A 86 18.65 -3.97 18.80
C TYR A 86 18.59 -5.49 18.62
N PRO A 87 18.99 -6.29 19.61
CA PRO A 87 18.98 -7.74 19.47
C PRO A 87 17.55 -8.25 19.26
N PRO A 88 17.33 -9.16 18.30
CA PRO A 88 16.00 -9.67 18.01
C PRO A 88 15.33 -10.31 19.24
N LYS A 89 14.11 -9.90 19.54
CA LYS A 89 13.26 -10.48 20.58
C LYS A 89 12.34 -11.58 20.05
N LYS A 90 12.07 -11.55 18.74
CA LYS A 90 11.25 -12.57 18.06
C LYS A 90 11.90 -12.96 16.74
N PHE A 91 11.76 -14.22 16.40
CA PHE A 91 12.21 -14.78 15.13
C PHE A 91 11.02 -15.25 14.31
N TYR A 92 11.10 -15.06 13.01
CA TYR A 92 10.08 -15.53 12.07
C TYR A 92 10.77 -16.27 10.93
N GLU A 93 10.13 -17.34 10.47
CA GLU A 93 10.49 -18.05 9.24
C GLU A 93 9.30 -18.02 8.32
N ILE A 94 9.48 -17.60 7.08
CA ILE A 94 8.41 -17.52 6.09
C ILE A 94 8.92 -18.08 4.76
N ARG A 95 8.04 -18.79 4.05
CA ARG A 95 8.38 -19.53 2.84
C ARG A 95 7.66 -18.96 1.63
N GLU A 96 8.40 -18.67 0.58
CA GLU A 96 7.86 -18.38 -0.74
C GLU A 96 7.60 -19.70 -1.45
N THR A 97 6.36 -19.97 -1.83
CA THR A 97 5.96 -21.26 -2.42
C THR A 97 5.02 -21.08 -3.59
N GLU A 98 5.00 -22.06 -4.50
CA GLU A 98 4.04 -22.16 -5.59
C GLU A 98 2.90 -23.09 -5.20
N PHE A 99 1.66 -22.66 -5.44
CA PHE A 99 0.45 -23.41 -5.11
C PHE A 99 -0.74 -22.97 -5.97
N ARG A 100 -1.88 -23.68 -5.86
CA ARG A 100 -3.12 -23.24 -6.51
C ARG A 100 -3.97 -22.40 -5.57
N TRP A 101 -4.38 -21.22 -6.04
CA TRP A 101 -5.25 -20.30 -5.32
C TRP A 101 -6.63 -20.19 -5.97
N VAL A 102 -7.69 -20.36 -5.20
CA VAL A 102 -9.07 -20.23 -5.67
C VAL A 102 -9.51 -18.76 -5.56
N TYR A 103 -9.59 -18.07 -6.67
CA TYR A 103 -10.01 -16.66 -6.71
C TYR A 103 -11.52 -16.47 -6.52
N HIS A 104 -12.32 -17.47 -6.96
CA HIS A 104 -13.78 -17.39 -6.93
C HIS A 104 -14.40 -18.81 -6.92
N PRO A 105 -15.60 -19.00 -6.30
CA PRO A 105 -16.26 -20.31 -6.30
C PRO A 105 -16.83 -20.74 -7.66
N ASP A 106 -17.06 -19.81 -8.60
CA ASP A 106 -17.53 -20.15 -9.93
C ASP A 106 -16.42 -20.69 -10.83
N ALA A 107 -16.79 -21.56 -11.78
CA ALA A 107 -15.90 -21.98 -12.84
C ALA A 107 -15.56 -20.78 -13.78
N PRO A 108 -14.34 -20.72 -14.32
CA PRO A 108 -13.23 -21.68 -14.17
C PRO A 108 -12.35 -21.44 -12.92
N TYR A 109 -12.59 -20.38 -12.16
CA TYR A 109 -11.75 -19.92 -11.04
C TYR A 109 -11.70 -20.90 -9.85
N ASN A 110 -12.73 -21.73 -9.69
CA ASN A 110 -12.82 -22.73 -8.62
C ASN A 110 -11.81 -23.88 -8.77
N ALA A 111 -11.25 -24.07 -9.95
CA ALA A 111 -10.15 -25.01 -10.19
C ALA A 111 -8.82 -24.52 -9.61
N GLY A 112 -8.75 -23.24 -9.24
CA GLY A 112 -7.56 -22.56 -8.75
C GLY A 112 -6.60 -22.17 -9.87
N SER A 113 -6.00 -21.00 -9.71
CA SER A 113 -4.90 -20.48 -10.52
C SER A 113 -3.57 -20.79 -9.84
N TRP A 114 -2.56 -21.16 -10.62
CA TRP A 114 -1.20 -21.20 -10.10
C TRP A 114 -0.81 -19.81 -9.59
N SER A 115 -0.27 -19.77 -8.40
CA SER A 115 0.09 -18.54 -7.69
C SER A 115 1.37 -18.77 -6.90
N TRP A 116 2.11 -17.69 -6.66
CA TRP A 116 3.19 -17.65 -5.70
C TRP A 116 2.74 -16.86 -4.48
N GLY A 117 3.23 -17.23 -3.32
CA GLY A 117 2.85 -16.51 -2.11
C GLY A 117 3.66 -16.96 -0.90
N PHE A 118 3.42 -16.29 0.19
CA PHE A 118 4.10 -16.53 1.43
C PHE A 118 3.29 -17.52 2.30
N ASP A 119 3.92 -18.61 2.74
CA ASP A 119 3.30 -19.67 3.56
C ASP A 119 1.99 -20.23 2.96
N GLY A 120 1.92 -20.33 1.66
CA GLY A 120 0.77 -20.90 0.95
C GLY A 120 -0.47 -20.00 0.89
N GLY A 121 -0.33 -18.71 1.13
CA GLY A 121 -1.41 -17.71 1.07
C GLY A 121 -1.10 -16.54 0.15
N ILE A 122 -2.15 -15.96 -0.46
CA ILE A 122 -2.11 -14.67 -1.15
C ILE A 122 -3.33 -13.82 -0.77
N PRO A 123 -3.12 -12.63 -0.19
CA PRO A 123 -1.85 -12.12 0.34
C PRO A 123 -1.25 -13.05 1.39
N GLY A 124 0.07 -12.94 1.63
CA GLY A 124 0.76 -13.67 2.68
C GLY A 124 0.27 -13.30 4.09
N PRO A 125 0.76 -13.97 5.14
CA PRO A 125 0.36 -13.70 6.51
C PRO A 125 0.71 -12.27 6.93
N THR A 126 -0.13 -11.69 7.78
CA THR A 126 0.08 -10.35 8.34
C THR A 126 1.03 -10.41 9.55
N TYR A 127 2.10 -9.61 9.53
CA TYR A 127 2.92 -9.42 10.72
C TYR A 127 2.27 -8.43 11.68
N HIS A 128 2.26 -8.77 12.96
CA HIS A 128 1.93 -7.87 14.07
C HIS A 128 3.21 -7.59 14.86
N ALA A 129 3.94 -6.57 14.44
CA ALA A 129 5.16 -6.13 15.09
C ALA A 129 4.88 -4.95 16.04
N ARG A 130 5.82 -4.66 16.93
CA ARG A 130 5.66 -3.63 17.95
C ARG A 130 6.94 -2.82 18.10
N TYR A 131 6.79 -1.50 18.25
CA TYR A 131 7.92 -0.64 18.60
C TYR A 131 8.58 -1.09 19.91
N GLY A 132 9.93 -1.09 19.91
CA GLY A 132 10.74 -1.59 21.02
C GLY A 132 10.86 -3.12 21.09
N GLU A 133 10.31 -3.85 20.11
CA GLU A 133 10.47 -5.30 19.96
C GLU A 133 11.17 -5.62 18.64
N PRO A 134 12.51 -5.53 18.54
CA PRO A 134 13.23 -5.90 17.33
C PRO A 134 12.93 -7.34 16.91
N ILE A 135 12.80 -7.57 15.63
CA ILE A 135 12.50 -8.90 15.07
C ILE A 135 13.49 -9.26 13.96
N LEU A 136 13.66 -10.55 13.75
CA LEU A 136 14.40 -11.07 12.61
C LEU A 136 13.51 -12.03 11.83
N VAL A 137 13.42 -11.78 10.52
CA VAL A 137 12.58 -12.55 9.60
C VAL A 137 13.48 -13.25 8.59
N ARG A 138 13.45 -14.58 8.58
CA ARG A 138 14.08 -15.41 7.53
C ARG A 138 13.09 -15.62 6.40
N MET A 139 13.37 -15.01 5.25
CA MET A 139 12.66 -15.26 4.00
C MET A 139 13.32 -16.44 3.28
N MET A 140 12.55 -17.48 2.98
CA MET A 140 13.04 -18.71 2.36
C MET A 140 12.44 -18.85 0.96
N ASN A 141 13.27 -18.77 -0.06
CA ASN A 141 12.82 -19.01 -1.42
C ASN A 141 12.72 -20.52 -1.68
N MET A 142 11.50 -21.05 -1.63
CA MET A 142 11.17 -22.44 -1.94
C MET A 142 10.33 -22.54 -3.22
N LEU A 143 10.41 -21.55 -4.08
CA LEU A 143 9.79 -21.56 -5.40
C LEU A 143 10.42 -22.65 -6.27
N PRO A 144 9.67 -23.21 -7.22
CA PRO A 144 10.25 -24.16 -8.17
C PRO A 144 11.29 -23.47 -9.05
N SER A 145 12.24 -24.24 -9.55
CA SER A 145 13.23 -23.71 -10.49
C SER A 145 12.58 -23.15 -11.76
N LEU A 146 13.31 -22.33 -12.50
CA LEU A 146 12.84 -21.73 -13.75
C LEU A 146 12.30 -22.77 -14.76
N ALA A 147 12.84 -24.00 -14.76
CA ALA A 147 12.40 -25.07 -15.64
C ALA A 147 11.14 -25.77 -15.16
N ASN A 148 10.82 -25.72 -13.87
CA ASN A 148 9.77 -26.53 -13.25
C ASN A 148 8.57 -25.72 -12.77
N ARG A 149 8.61 -24.38 -12.90
CA ARG A 149 7.52 -23.52 -12.44
C ARG A 149 6.29 -23.63 -13.33
N ASN A 150 5.13 -23.53 -12.73
CA ASN A 150 3.86 -23.47 -13.46
C ASN A 150 3.54 -22.04 -13.94
N ILE A 151 3.92 -21.01 -13.18
CA ILE A 151 3.79 -19.61 -13.58
C ILE A 151 4.91 -19.25 -14.54
N GLN A 152 4.57 -18.95 -15.80
CA GLN A 152 5.58 -18.71 -16.85
C GLN A 152 6.03 -17.24 -16.91
N PHE A 153 5.21 -16.29 -16.46
CA PHE A 153 5.51 -14.85 -16.54
C PHE A 153 6.41 -14.34 -15.41
N ALA A 154 6.57 -15.07 -14.30
CA ALA A 154 7.35 -14.65 -13.13
C ALA A 154 8.71 -15.37 -13.05
N THR A 155 9.68 -14.82 -12.30
CA THR A 155 11.01 -15.41 -12.12
C THR A 155 11.22 -15.89 -10.68
N PRO A 156 11.78 -17.11 -10.45
CA PRO A 156 12.00 -17.64 -9.10
C PRO A 156 13.26 -17.09 -8.43
N LYS A 157 13.57 -15.83 -8.70
CA LYS A 157 14.55 -15.02 -7.99
C LYS A 157 13.78 -13.96 -7.24
N THR A 158 14.04 -13.80 -5.95
CA THR A 158 13.26 -12.93 -5.08
C THR A 158 14.13 -12.08 -4.18
N THR A 159 13.66 -10.88 -3.88
CA THR A 159 14.17 -10.06 -2.78
C THR A 159 13.01 -9.34 -2.12
N THR A 160 12.82 -9.51 -0.82
CA THR A 160 11.67 -8.95 -0.15
C THR A 160 11.97 -7.57 0.42
N HIS A 161 11.22 -6.57 -0.03
CA HIS A 161 11.23 -5.21 0.50
C HIS A 161 10.14 -5.05 1.57
N LEU A 162 10.49 -4.49 2.73
CA LEU A 162 9.52 -3.98 3.69
C LEU A 162 9.19 -2.54 3.33
N HIS A 163 8.13 -2.35 2.56
CA HIS A 163 7.69 -1.06 2.05
C HIS A 163 7.37 -0.10 3.19
N ASN A 164 8.02 1.06 3.19
CA ASN A 164 8.03 2.05 4.26
C ASN A 164 8.74 1.58 5.55
N GLY A 165 9.55 0.54 5.49
CA GLY A 165 10.35 0.11 6.64
C GLY A 165 11.51 1.05 6.91
N HIS A 166 11.66 1.54 8.16
CA HIS A 166 12.89 2.18 8.60
C HIS A 166 13.93 1.10 8.93
N THR A 167 14.64 0.64 7.91
CA THR A 167 15.47 -0.57 7.97
C THR A 167 16.88 -0.31 7.46
N ALA A 168 17.83 -1.12 7.93
CA ALA A 168 19.18 -1.14 7.38
C ALA A 168 19.19 -1.65 5.93
N SER A 169 20.12 -1.17 5.14
CA SER A 169 20.23 -1.42 3.71
C SER A 169 20.24 -2.92 3.33
N GLU A 170 20.86 -3.78 4.14
CA GLU A 170 20.87 -5.23 3.95
C GLU A 170 19.54 -5.91 4.28
N SER A 171 18.62 -5.20 4.95
CA SER A 171 17.29 -5.67 5.31
C SER A 171 16.18 -4.97 4.54
N ASP A 172 16.53 -4.03 3.66
CA ASP A 172 15.58 -3.20 2.93
C ASP A 172 14.98 -3.88 1.68
N GLY A 173 15.67 -4.90 1.14
CA GLY A 173 15.26 -5.53 -0.12
C GLY A 173 15.76 -4.78 -1.35
N TYR A 174 17.06 -4.44 -1.37
CA TYR A 174 17.68 -3.82 -2.55
C TYR A 174 17.53 -4.71 -3.78
N PRO A 175 17.07 -4.21 -4.95
CA PRO A 175 16.65 -5.03 -6.11
C PRO A 175 17.70 -6.02 -6.63
N MET A 176 18.99 -5.73 -6.43
CA MET A 176 20.09 -6.59 -6.86
C MET A 176 20.52 -7.60 -5.78
N TYR A 177 19.95 -7.55 -4.56
CA TYR A 177 20.23 -8.46 -3.46
C TYR A 177 19.18 -9.58 -3.38
N TYR A 178 19.09 -10.35 -4.46
CA TYR A 178 18.11 -11.42 -4.58
C TYR A 178 18.67 -12.79 -4.15
N ILE A 179 17.77 -13.67 -3.83
CA ILE A 179 18.03 -15.09 -3.57
C ILE A 179 17.38 -15.95 -4.64
N GLU A 180 18.01 -17.08 -4.91
CA GLU A 180 17.50 -18.11 -5.82
C GLU A 180 16.75 -19.20 -5.02
N SER A 181 15.99 -20.03 -5.72
CA SER A 181 15.34 -21.21 -5.13
C SER A 181 16.33 -22.05 -4.31
N GLY A 182 15.95 -22.43 -3.09
CA GLY A 182 16.79 -23.13 -2.14
C GLY A 182 17.72 -22.25 -1.29
N TRP A 183 17.55 -20.93 -1.35
CA TRP A 183 18.28 -19.98 -0.52
C TRP A 183 17.35 -19.22 0.41
N TYR A 184 17.91 -18.63 1.49
CA TYR A 184 17.21 -17.72 2.38
C TYR A 184 17.95 -16.39 2.51
N TRP A 185 17.18 -15.36 2.95
CA TRP A 185 17.70 -14.07 3.37
C TRP A 185 17.15 -13.70 4.74
N ASP A 186 18.02 -13.24 5.65
CA ASP A 186 17.65 -12.77 6.98
C ASP A 186 17.44 -11.25 6.97
N HIS A 187 16.26 -10.79 7.34
CA HIS A 187 15.95 -9.38 7.50
C HIS A 187 15.86 -9.04 8.98
N HIS A 188 16.66 -8.09 9.43
CA HIS A 188 16.63 -7.57 10.79
C HIS A 188 15.85 -6.26 10.82
N TYR A 189 14.72 -6.24 11.50
CA TYR A 189 13.87 -5.06 11.68
C TYR A 189 13.97 -4.60 13.13
N ALA A 190 14.69 -3.50 13.34
CA ALA A 190 15.02 -2.98 14.67
C ALA A 190 13.81 -2.36 15.40
N CYS A 191 12.72 -2.08 14.71
CA CYS A 191 11.43 -1.61 15.25
C CYS A 191 11.58 -0.41 16.20
N PHE A 192 12.33 0.62 15.81
CA PHE A 192 12.38 1.91 16.47
C PHE A 192 12.00 3.03 15.49
N PRO A 193 11.47 4.18 15.96
CA PRO A 193 11.11 5.28 15.06
C PRO A 193 12.36 5.97 14.51
N ALA A 194 12.31 6.38 13.25
CA ALA A 194 13.41 7.09 12.60
C ALA A 194 13.87 8.28 13.47
N HIS A 195 15.18 8.50 13.57
CA HIS A 195 15.80 9.55 14.40
C HIS A 195 15.38 9.50 15.90
N HIS A 196 14.88 8.38 16.40
CA HIS A 196 14.27 8.26 17.73
C HIS A 196 13.17 9.30 18.01
N ASP A 197 12.52 9.78 16.95
CA ASP A 197 11.43 10.77 17.05
C ASP A 197 10.08 10.04 17.10
N GLU A 198 9.37 10.16 18.22
CA GLU A 198 8.04 9.56 18.41
C GLU A 198 7.02 9.95 17.32
N ARG A 199 7.24 11.07 16.65
CA ARG A 199 6.42 11.55 15.54
C ARG A 199 6.66 10.78 14.24
N GLU A 200 7.77 10.03 14.17
CA GLU A 200 8.14 9.20 13.02
C GLU A 200 7.58 7.77 13.11
N LYS A 201 6.85 7.40 14.18
CA LYS A 201 6.25 6.08 14.30
C LYS A 201 5.24 5.81 13.19
N LEU A 202 5.34 4.62 12.62
CA LEU A 202 4.51 4.10 11.53
C LEU A 202 3.47 3.09 12.07
N THR A 203 2.52 2.69 11.23
CA THR A 203 1.49 1.71 11.59
C THR A 203 1.21 0.69 10.49
N THR A 204 0.75 1.11 9.31
CA THR A 204 0.35 0.19 8.22
C THR A 204 1.42 0.15 7.14
N LEU A 205 2.27 -0.88 7.21
CA LEU A 205 3.26 -1.21 6.21
C LEU A 205 2.82 -2.47 5.45
N TRP A 206 3.56 -2.80 4.41
CA TRP A 206 3.40 -4.04 3.67
C TRP A 206 4.75 -4.53 3.18
N TYR A 207 4.86 -5.80 2.80
CA TYR A 207 6.06 -6.38 2.24
C TYR A 207 5.76 -7.03 0.90
N HIS A 208 6.71 -6.96 -0.02
CA HIS A 208 6.54 -7.49 -1.37
C HIS A 208 7.88 -7.82 -2.02
N ASP A 209 7.83 -8.62 -3.07
CA ASP A 209 9.03 -8.86 -3.88
C ASP A 209 9.47 -7.58 -4.60
N HIS A 210 10.78 -7.42 -4.71
CA HIS A 210 11.41 -6.25 -5.34
C HIS A 210 12.58 -6.63 -6.26
N MET A 211 12.52 -7.84 -6.83
CA MET A 211 13.57 -8.34 -7.72
C MET A 211 13.67 -7.49 -8.98
N MET A 212 14.87 -6.99 -9.29
CA MET A 212 15.15 -6.19 -10.49
C MET A 212 14.53 -6.81 -11.75
N ALA A 213 13.82 -5.96 -12.54
CA ALA A 213 13.11 -6.34 -13.77
C ALA A 213 12.08 -7.47 -13.59
N SER A 214 11.60 -7.72 -12.38
CA SER A 214 10.64 -8.79 -12.08
C SER A 214 9.70 -8.47 -10.90
N THR A 215 9.74 -7.26 -10.36
CA THR A 215 8.83 -6.81 -9.28
C THR A 215 7.38 -7.00 -9.72
N ALA A 216 7.02 -6.48 -10.90
CA ALA A 216 5.65 -6.53 -11.39
C ALA A 216 5.10 -7.96 -11.51
N PRO A 217 5.73 -8.88 -12.26
CA PRO A 217 5.23 -10.24 -12.39
C PRO A 217 5.27 -11.04 -11.08
N ASN A 218 6.26 -10.86 -10.21
CA ASN A 218 6.38 -11.59 -8.96
C ASN A 218 5.32 -11.14 -7.94
N VAL A 219 5.08 -9.84 -7.80
CA VAL A 219 3.99 -9.30 -6.96
C VAL A 219 2.62 -9.67 -7.55
N TYR A 220 2.47 -9.61 -8.86
CA TYR A 220 1.24 -10.04 -9.53
C TYR A 220 0.96 -11.54 -9.31
N ALA A 221 1.97 -12.38 -9.30
CA ALA A 221 1.86 -13.80 -8.95
C ALA A 221 1.38 -14.01 -7.51
N GLY A 222 1.64 -13.03 -6.59
CA GLY A 222 1.10 -13.03 -5.24
C GLY A 222 2.11 -12.75 -4.11
N LEU A 223 3.36 -12.43 -4.41
CA LEU A 223 4.40 -12.20 -3.40
C LEU A 223 4.22 -10.82 -2.72
N SER A 224 3.20 -10.71 -1.87
CA SER A 224 2.94 -9.55 -1.01
C SER A 224 2.16 -9.92 0.25
N GLY A 225 2.25 -9.08 1.30
CA GLY A 225 1.50 -9.23 2.54
C GLY A 225 1.61 -7.97 3.41
N PHE A 226 0.79 -7.87 4.47
CA PHE A 226 0.81 -6.74 5.39
C PHE A 226 1.82 -6.90 6.53
N PHE A 227 2.37 -5.76 6.95
CA PHE A 227 3.20 -5.65 8.14
C PHE A 227 2.66 -4.49 9.00
N LEU A 228 2.06 -4.80 10.14
CA LEU A 228 1.43 -3.83 11.02
C LEU A 228 2.34 -3.56 12.21
N LEU A 229 2.62 -2.27 12.45
CA LEU A 229 3.37 -1.81 13.61
C LEU A 229 2.42 -1.22 14.64
N PHE A 230 2.55 -1.68 15.87
CA PHE A 230 1.80 -1.20 17.04
C PHE A 230 2.71 -0.50 18.03
N ASP A 231 2.14 0.37 18.84
CA ASP A 231 2.83 1.06 19.93
C ASP A 231 1.92 1.20 21.16
N GLU A 232 2.26 2.06 22.08
CA GLU A 232 1.47 2.31 23.29
C GLU A 232 0.19 3.11 23.04
N ASN A 233 0.10 3.82 21.90
CA ASN A 233 -1.08 4.59 21.51
C ASN A 233 -2.03 3.72 20.65
N ASP A 234 -1.52 3.18 19.55
CA ASP A 234 -2.20 2.15 18.75
C ASP A 234 -1.82 0.77 19.28
N SER A 235 -2.41 0.39 20.41
CA SER A 235 -2.01 -0.84 21.11
C SER A 235 -2.48 -2.13 20.42
N GLY A 236 -3.38 -2.03 19.44
CA GLY A 236 -4.04 -3.18 18.83
C GLY A 236 -5.10 -3.83 19.74
N ASN A 237 -5.54 -3.12 20.78
CA ASN A 237 -6.56 -3.56 21.73
C ASN A 237 -7.49 -2.40 22.09
N GLU A 238 -8.75 -2.43 21.61
CA GLU A 238 -9.74 -1.40 21.89
C GLU A 238 -10.13 -1.29 23.37
N ASN A 239 -9.86 -2.34 24.14
CA ASN A 239 -10.12 -2.43 25.58
C ASN A 239 -8.86 -2.17 26.43
N ASP A 240 -7.77 -1.68 25.85
CA ASP A 240 -6.56 -1.37 26.59
C ASP A 240 -6.86 -0.30 27.66
N PRO A 241 -6.62 -0.60 28.96
CA PRO A 241 -6.91 0.33 30.05
C PRO A 241 -5.90 1.48 30.15
N SER A 242 -4.83 1.45 29.38
CA SER A 242 -3.82 2.51 29.38
C SER A 242 -4.42 3.86 28.98
N SER A 243 -4.09 4.90 29.71
CA SER A 243 -4.50 6.27 29.38
C SER A 243 -3.87 6.80 28.07
N LYS A 244 -2.81 6.13 27.61
CA LYS A 244 -2.17 6.44 26.31
C LYS A 244 -2.91 5.80 25.14
N ALA A 245 -3.57 4.67 25.34
CA ALA A 245 -4.20 3.91 24.27
C ALA A 245 -5.37 4.67 23.65
N TRP A 246 -5.36 4.75 22.34
CA TRP A 246 -6.43 5.40 21.56
C TRP A 246 -7.73 4.60 21.55
N GLY A 247 -7.64 3.26 21.72
CA GLY A 247 -8.80 2.38 21.71
C GLY A 247 -9.45 2.28 20.34
N LEU A 248 -8.65 2.27 19.28
CA LEU A 248 -9.13 2.05 17.90
C LEU A 248 -9.75 0.66 17.74
N PRO A 249 -10.67 0.44 16.78
CA PRO A 249 -11.17 -0.89 16.48
C PRO A 249 -10.03 -1.88 16.30
N SER A 250 -10.13 -3.06 16.90
CA SER A 250 -9.03 -4.01 16.98
C SER A 250 -9.48 -5.47 16.82
N GLY A 251 -8.52 -6.39 16.69
CA GLY A 251 -8.80 -7.80 16.49
C GLY A 251 -9.57 -8.05 15.19
N LYS A 252 -10.72 -8.72 15.26
CA LYS A 252 -11.56 -8.99 14.08
C LYS A 252 -12.19 -7.73 13.45
N TYR A 253 -12.06 -6.59 14.10
CA TYR A 253 -12.57 -5.29 13.65
C TYR A 253 -11.48 -4.37 13.07
N ASP A 254 -10.25 -4.88 12.96
CA ASP A 254 -9.11 -4.24 12.28
C ASP A 254 -8.71 -5.12 11.08
N VAL A 255 -9.17 -4.77 9.90
CA VAL A 255 -9.20 -5.64 8.72
C VAL A 255 -8.35 -5.07 7.60
N PRO A 256 -7.19 -5.67 7.31
CA PRO A 256 -6.38 -5.30 6.15
C PRO A 256 -7.03 -5.73 4.83
N LEU A 257 -7.04 -4.83 3.84
CA LEU A 257 -7.64 -5.01 2.52
C LEU A 257 -6.65 -4.63 1.42
N VAL A 258 -6.11 -5.63 0.70
CA VAL A 258 -5.32 -5.38 -0.52
C VAL A 258 -6.25 -5.34 -1.72
N LEU A 259 -6.30 -4.19 -2.38
CA LEU A 259 -6.97 -4.02 -3.66
C LEU A 259 -6.00 -4.39 -4.79
N HIS A 260 -6.46 -5.18 -5.73
CA HIS A 260 -5.68 -5.60 -6.88
C HIS A 260 -6.62 -5.95 -8.04
N ASP A 261 -6.23 -5.64 -9.25
CA ASP A 261 -6.96 -6.03 -10.46
C ASP A 261 -6.18 -7.10 -11.24
N VAL A 262 -6.88 -8.11 -11.72
CA VAL A 262 -6.28 -9.31 -12.33
C VAL A 262 -6.93 -9.63 -13.66
N LEU A 263 -6.12 -10.03 -14.63
CA LEU A 263 -6.54 -10.67 -15.88
C LEU A 263 -6.49 -12.18 -15.74
N PHE A 264 -7.44 -12.85 -16.37
CA PHE A 264 -7.46 -14.31 -16.40
C PHE A 264 -7.63 -14.85 -17.81
N THR A 265 -6.95 -15.96 -18.08
CA THR A 265 -7.15 -16.76 -19.27
C THR A 265 -8.51 -17.46 -19.25
N PRO A 266 -9.00 -18.01 -20.38
CA PRO A 266 -10.29 -18.70 -20.43
C PRO A 266 -10.42 -19.89 -19.47
N ASP A 267 -9.32 -20.50 -19.06
CA ASP A 267 -9.26 -21.61 -18.09
C ASP A 267 -9.06 -21.13 -16.64
N GLY A 268 -9.12 -19.80 -16.40
CA GLY A 268 -9.08 -19.19 -15.06
C GLY A 268 -7.69 -19.04 -14.46
N GLN A 269 -6.62 -19.13 -15.26
CA GLN A 269 -5.27 -18.85 -14.77
C GLN A 269 -5.01 -17.34 -14.82
N ALA A 270 -4.37 -16.79 -13.77
CA ALA A 270 -3.91 -15.40 -13.78
C ALA A 270 -2.91 -15.20 -14.94
N SER A 271 -3.07 -14.08 -15.66
CA SER A 271 -2.29 -13.75 -16.84
C SER A 271 -1.69 -12.36 -16.73
N PHE A 272 -0.39 -12.27 -16.93
CA PHE A 272 0.34 -11.01 -16.91
C PHE A 272 0.92 -10.69 -18.29
N PRO A 273 0.54 -9.56 -18.93
CA PRO A 273 1.03 -9.19 -20.27
C PRO A 273 2.44 -8.58 -20.18
N ILE A 274 3.46 -9.42 -20.17
CA ILE A 274 4.88 -9.05 -19.97
C ILE A 274 5.45 -8.05 -20.99
N PHE A 275 4.79 -7.87 -22.15
CA PHE A 275 5.25 -6.93 -23.18
C PHE A 275 4.56 -5.57 -23.10
N ASN A 276 3.68 -5.36 -22.12
CA ASN A 276 3.06 -4.05 -21.94
C ASN A 276 3.99 -3.17 -21.10
N THR A 277 4.45 -2.07 -21.65
CA THR A 277 5.37 -1.13 -21.00
C THR A 277 4.67 0.06 -20.35
N ASP A 278 3.39 0.31 -20.68
CA ASP A 278 2.64 1.46 -20.16
C ASP A 278 2.03 1.20 -18.77
N GLY A 279 1.77 -0.05 -18.47
CA GLY A 279 1.11 -0.49 -17.25
C GLY A 279 0.03 -1.54 -17.52
N VAL A 280 -0.24 -2.38 -16.54
CA VAL A 280 -1.17 -3.51 -16.63
C VAL A 280 -2.45 -3.20 -15.88
N LEU A 281 -3.58 -3.33 -16.56
CA LEU A 281 -4.92 -3.25 -15.99
C LEU A 281 -5.63 -4.58 -16.11
N GLY A 282 -6.11 -5.11 -14.97
CA GLY A 282 -7.00 -6.26 -14.94
C GLY A 282 -8.47 -5.85 -15.11
N ASP A 283 -9.30 -6.79 -15.54
CA ASP A 283 -10.75 -6.62 -15.64
C ASP A 283 -11.52 -7.31 -14.50
N LYS A 284 -10.81 -7.99 -13.59
CA LYS A 284 -11.36 -8.57 -12.36
C LYS A 284 -10.79 -7.84 -11.15
N PHE A 285 -11.65 -7.09 -10.45
CA PHE A 285 -11.27 -6.49 -9.18
C PHE A 285 -11.23 -7.55 -8.10
N THR A 286 -10.14 -7.58 -7.35
CA THR A 286 -9.97 -8.48 -6.22
C THR A 286 -9.70 -7.70 -4.94
N VAL A 287 -10.21 -8.20 -3.82
CA VAL A 287 -9.82 -7.79 -2.48
C VAL A 287 -9.28 -9.02 -1.76
N ASN A 288 -8.06 -8.90 -1.22
CA ASN A 288 -7.32 -10.02 -0.64
C ASN A 288 -7.32 -11.23 -1.58
N ARG A 289 -7.14 -10.97 -2.90
CA ARG A 289 -7.10 -11.98 -3.97
C ARG A 289 -8.37 -12.85 -4.10
N ARG A 290 -9.52 -12.34 -3.66
CA ARG A 290 -10.85 -12.86 -4.00
C ARG A 290 -11.55 -11.90 -4.96
N ILE A 291 -12.14 -12.42 -6.04
CA ILE A 291 -12.85 -11.61 -7.03
C ILE A 291 -14.14 -11.10 -6.39
N GLN A 292 -14.29 -9.78 -6.31
CA GLN A 292 -15.47 -9.07 -5.80
C GLN A 292 -16.11 -9.77 -4.58
N PRO A 293 -15.38 -9.89 -3.45
CA PRO A 293 -15.85 -10.65 -2.30
C PRO A 293 -16.96 -9.94 -1.53
N TYR A 294 -17.64 -10.69 -0.65
CA TYR A 294 -18.44 -10.12 0.41
C TYR A 294 -17.75 -10.28 1.78
N PHE A 295 -18.09 -9.39 2.71
CA PHE A 295 -17.64 -9.46 4.09
C PHE A 295 -18.78 -9.11 5.04
N GLN A 296 -19.04 -9.98 6.04
CA GLN A 296 -20.04 -9.73 7.07
C GLN A 296 -19.50 -8.74 8.10
N VAL A 297 -20.25 -7.67 8.35
CA VAL A 297 -19.91 -6.63 9.33
C VAL A 297 -20.99 -6.54 10.40
N GLU A 298 -20.56 -6.53 11.66
CA GLU A 298 -21.43 -6.26 12.80
C GLU A 298 -21.79 -4.77 12.85
N ARG A 299 -22.91 -4.42 13.48
CA ARG A 299 -23.38 -3.04 13.65
C ARG A 299 -22.51 -2.26 14.64
N ARG A 300 -21.27 -1.94 14.23
CA ARG A 300 -20.26 -1.23 15.01
C ARG A 300 -19.18 -0.64 14.10
N LYS A 301 -18.19 0.04 14.71
CA LYS A 301 -17.03 0.56 14.01
C LYS A 301 -16.03 -0.53 13.64
N TYR A 302 -15.48 -0.41 12.42
CA TYR A 302 -14.37 -1.19 11.90
C TYR A 302 -13.26 -0.26 11.43
N ARG A 303 -12.01 -0.68 11.58
CA ARG A 303 -10.85 -0.12 10.91
C ARG A 303 -10.54 -0.99 9.70
N PHE A 304 -10.61 -0.42 8.51
CA PHE A 304 -10.13 -1.07 7.29
C PHE A 304 -8.81 -0.43 6.87
N ARG A 305 -7.79 -1.27 6.69
CA ARG A 305 -6.48 -0.83 6.24
C ARG A 305 -6.40 -1.07 4.73
N LEU A 306 -6.66 -0.04 3.97
CA LEU A 306 -6.70 -0.10 2.51
C LEU A 306 -5.28 -0.01 1.95
N LEU A 307 -4.92 -0.93 1.07
CA LEU A 307 -3.69 -0.93 0.29
C LEU A 307 -4.03 -1.11 -1.18
N ASN A 308 -3.53 -0.25 -2.04
CA ASN A 308 -3.50 -0.52 -3.47
C ASN A 308 -2.25 -1.34 -3.81
N GLY A 309 -2.37 -2.67 -3.85
CA GLY A 309 -1.30 -3.60 -4.20
C GLY A 309 -1.29 -4.03 -5.67
N GLY A 310 -2.06 -3.34 -6.53
CA GLY A 310 -2.13 -3.61 -7.97
C GLY A 310 -0.92 -3.10 -8.74
N PRO A 311 -0.75 -3.53 -10.01
CA PRO A 311 0.44 -3.15 -10.79
C PRO A 311 0.42 -1.71 -11.29
N SER A 312 -0.75 -1.17 -11.71
CA SER A 312 -0.81 0.12 -12.39
C SER A 312 -2.11 0.88 -12.19
N ARG A 313 -3.14 0.24 -11.59
CA ARG A 313 -4.44 0.87 -11.45
C ARG A 313 -4.47 1.83 -10.27
N PHE A 314 -5.11 2.99 -10.48
CA PHE A 314 -5.49 3.95 -9.46
C PHE A 314 -6.95 3.71 -9.06
N TYR A 315 -7.28 3.96 -7.81
CA TYR A 315 -8.65 3.83 -7.31
C TYR A 315 -9.12 5.17 -6.74
N GLN A 316 -10.40 5.46 -6.91
CA GLN A 316 -11.13 6.42 -6.09
C GLN A 316 -12.37 5.73 -5.54
N LEU A 317 -12.32 5.43 -4.25
CA LEU A 317 -13.27 4.57 -3.57
C LEU A 317 -14.42 5.38 -3.00
N PHE A 318 -15.63 4.86 -3.17
CA PHE A 318 -16.89 5.38 -2.62
C PHE A 318 -17.68 4.24 -1.98
N LEU A 319 -18.58 4.58 -1.06
CA LEU A 319 -19.57 3.65 -0.57
C LEU A 319 -20.92 3.89 -1.27
N SER A 320 -21.60 2.83 -1.69
CA SER A 320 -22.91 2.91 -2.37
C SER A 320 -23.98 3.57 -1.52
N SER A 321 -23.82 3.57 -0.19
CA SER A 321 -24.70 4.27 0.75
C SER A 321 -24.50 5.78 0.79
N GLY A 322 -23.39 6.30 0.23
CA GLY A 322 -23.01 7.69 0.38
C GLY A 322 -22.41 8.05 1.75
N GLN A 323 -22.22 7.07 2.65
CA GLN A 323 -21.55 7.29 3.92
C GLN A 323 -20.11 7.74 3.67
N PRO A 324 -19.63 8.80 4.34
CA PRO A 324 -18.24 9.22 4.24
C PRO A 324 -17.30 8.26 4.99
N PHE A 325 -16.04 8.24 4.56
CA PHE A 325 -14.93 7.59 5.26
C PHE A 325 -14.38 8.51 6.34
N VAL A 326 -13.91 7.94 7.44
CA VAL A 326 -13.09 8.66 8.42
C VAL A 326 -11.66 8.16 8.26
N ALA A 327 -10.84 8.86 7.46
CA ALA A 327 -9.43 8.55 7.28
C ALA A 327 -8.65 8.92 8.54
N ILE A 328 -7.80 7.99 9.01
CA ILE A 328 -6.98 8.16 10.22
C ILE A 328 -5.48 8.06 9.94
N THR A 329 -5.10 7.48 8.80
CA THR A 329 -3.70 7.42 8.35
C THR A 329 -3.57 7.88 6.90
N GLY A 330 -2.33 8.19 6.49
CA GLY A 330 -1.93 8.32 5.11
C GLY A 330 -0.59 7.60 4.93
N ASP A 331 -0.51 6.71 3.96
CA ASP A 331 0.58 5.75 3.83
C ASP A 331 0.85 5.02 5.18
N GLY A 332 2.07 5.02 5.69
CA GLY A 332 2.41 4.29 6.91
C GLY A 332 2.19 5.05 8.22
N ASN A 333 1.63 6.26 8.24
CA ASN A 333 1.61 7.08 9.46
C ASN A 333 0.23 7.65 9.81
N PHE A 334 0.01 7.91 11.11
CA PHE A 334 -1.21 8.57 11.56
C PHE A 334 -1.26 10.03 11.12
N LEU A 335 -2.44 10.48 10.73
CA LEU A 335 -2.73 11.90 10.54
C LEU A 335 -2.74 12.61 11.89
N PRO A 336 -2.46 13.92 11.97
CA PRO A 336 -2.60 14.65 13.22
C PRO A 336 -4.01 14.61 13.81
N LYS A 337 -5.02 14.47 12.97
CA LYS A 337 -6.44 14.34 13.35
C LYS A 337 -7.21 13.54 12.29
N PRO A 338 -8.35 12.90 12.65
CA PRO A 338 -9.20 12.25 11.68
C PRO A 338 -9.69 13.20 10.59
N VAL A 339 -9.78 12.71 9.36
CA VAL A 339 -10.28 13.44 8.18
C VAL A 339 -11.51 12.75 7.64
N VAL A 340 -12.64 13.47 7.58
CA VAL A 340 -13.88 12.98 6.97
C VAL A 340 -13.87 13.30 5.49
N ALA A 341 -13.98 12.26 4.65
CA ALA A 341 -13.94 12.37 3.20
C ALA A 341 -15.04 11.53 2.55
N GLU A 342 -15.62 12.04 1.46
CA GLU A 342 -16.65 11.32 0.68
C GLU A 342 -16.04 10.20 -0.16
N SER A 343 -14.77 10.32 -0.49
CA SER A 343 -14.03 9.31 -1.24
C SER A 343 -12.57 9.25 -0.84
N ILE A 344 -11.95 8.08 -1.09
CA ILE A 344 -10.53 7.82 -0.85
C ILE A 344 -9.86 7.56 -2.19
N PHE A 345 -8.85 8.37 -2.53
CA PHE A 345 -7.99 8.14 -3.67
C PHE A 345 -6.77 7.31 -3.26
N LEU A 346 -6.43 6.32 -4.07
CA LEU A 346 -5.26 5.45 -3.86
C LEU A 346 -4.50 5.27 -5.17
N SER A 347 -3.32 5.84 -5.28
CA SER A 347 -2.36 5.42 -6.30
C SER A 347 -1.71 4.09 -5.91
N VAL A 348 -0.94 3.49 -6.80
CA VAL A 348 -0.27 2.21 -6.50
C VAL A 348 0.63 2.37 -5.28
N ALA A 349 0.64 1.37 -4.42
CA ALA A 349 1.35 1.27 -3.14
C ALA A 349 0.87 2.20 -2.01
N GLN A 350 -0.04 3.12 -2.26
CA GLN A 350 -0.62 3.94 -1.18
C GLN A 350 -1.45 3.11 -0.21
N ARG A 351 -1.41 3.51 1.07
CA ARG A 351 -2.24 2.97 2.15
C ARG A 351 -3.04 4.08 2.79
N VAL A 352 -4.25 3.75 3.17
CA VAL A 352 -5.11 4.60 4.00
C VAL A 352 -5.90 3.72 4.95
N ASP A 353 -5.75 3.96 6.25
CA ASP A 353 -6.65 3.34 7.22
C ASP A 353 -7.88 4.22 7.38
N VAL A 354 -9.04 3.61 7.25
CA VAL A 354 -10.33 4.28 7.41
C VAL A 354 -11.17 3.61 8.50
N ILE A 355 -11.93 4.42 9.22
CA ILE A 355 -12.98 3.92 10.10
C ILE A 355 -14.32 4.03 9.38
N LEU A 356 -15.05 2.91 9.33
CA LEU A 356 -16.44 2.85 8.91
C LEU A 356 -17.31 2.42 10.11
N ASP A 357 -18.41 3.13 10.33
CA ASP A 357 -19.36 2.84 11.39
C ASP A 357 -20.64 2.26 10.80
N PHE A 358 -20.92 1.00 11.13
CA PHE A 358 -22.12 0.29 10.68
C PHE A 358 -23.25 0.27 11.71
N SER A 359 -23.14 1.01 12.83
CA SER A 359 -24.11 1.00 13.92
C SER A 359 -25.52 1.48 13.48
N GLU A 360 -25.59 2.43 12.54
CA GLU A 360 -26.83 3.00 12.06
C GLU A 360 -27.53 2.17 10.97
N TYR A 361 -26.85 1.16 10.41
CA TYR A 361 -27.44 0.26 9.41
C TYR A 361 -28.33 -0.80 10.06
N LYS A 362 -29.26 -1.35 9.29
CA LYS A 362 -30.11 -2.47 9.70
C LYS A 362 -29.44 -3.79 9.34
N VAL A 363 -29.74 -4.83 10.09
CA VAL A 363 -29.37 -6.21 9.74
C VAL A 363 -29.96 -6.55 8.38
N GLY A 364 -29.11 -7.06 7.48
CA GLY A 364 -29.47 -7.36 6.09
C GLY A 364 -29.16 -6.25 5.09
N ASP A 365 -28.80 -5.04 5.56
CA ASP A 365 -28.34 -3.99 4.65
C ASP A 365 -27.04 -4.42 3.96
N GLN A 366 -26.89 -4.01 2.69
CA GLN A 366 -25.74 -4.34 1.86
C GLN A 366 -25.12 -3.06 1.32
N ILE A 367 -23.85 -2.82 1.64
CA ILE A 367 -23.10 -1.64 1.23
C ILE A 367 -21.97 -2.08 0.29
N ILE A 368 -21.91 -1.49 -0.89
CA ILE A 368 -20.88 -1.83 -1.88
C ILE A 368 -19.77 -0.78 -1.83
N LEU A 369 -18.52 -1.24 -1.67
CA LEU A 369 -17.34 -0.44 -1.94
C LEU A 369 -17.16 -0.40 -3.46
N GLN A 370 -17.12 0.81 -4.04
CA GLN A 370 -17.06 1.05 -5.47
C GLN A 370 -15.78 1.78 -5.85
N ASN A 371 -15.16 1.40 -6.96
CA ASN A 371 -14.22 2.27 -7.65
C ASN A 371 -14.96 3.10 -8.70
N ARG A 372 -14.93 4.41 -8.57
CA ARG A 372 -15.60 5.31 -9.52
C ARG A 372 -14.62 6.08 -10.41
N LEU A 373 -13.31 5.92 -10.23
CA LEU A 373 -12.30 6.54 -11.08
C LEU A 373 -12.13 5.75 -12.38
N GLU A 374 -12.35 6.41 -13.51
CA GLU A 374 -12.11 5.81 -14.81
C GLU A 374 -10.62 5.68 -15.10
N GLN A 375 -10.20 4.48 -15.48
CA GLN A 375 -8.88 4.23 -16.04
C GLN A 375 -8.94 3.13 -17.09
N VAL A 376 -8.70 3.47 -18.34
CA VAL A 376 -8.80 2.58 -19.51
C VAL A 376 -7.44 2.29 -20.15
N SER A 377 -6.35 2.85 -19.61
CA SER A 377 -4.99 2.57 -20.05
C SER A 377 -4.03 2.48 -18.87
N GLY A 378 -2.90 1.82 -19.06
CA GLY A 378 -1.83 1.72 -18.05
C GLY A 378 -1.16 3.06 -17.73
N ALA A 379 -1.34 4.07 -18.59
CA ALA A 379 -0.73 5.38 -18.41
C ALA A 379 -1.24 6.14 -17.18
N GLY A 380 -2.49 5.89 -16.76
CA GLY A 380 -3.08 6.53 -15.58
C GLY A 380 -4.57 6.79 -15.73
N PRO A 381 -5.20 7.39 -14.72
CA PRO A 381 -6.63 7.69 -14.73
C PRO A 381 -6.96 8.84 -15.70
N SER A 382 -8.15 8.77 -16.31
CA SER A 382 -8.67 9.85 -17.16
C SER A 382 -9.13 11.07 -16.36
N GLY A 383 -9.38 10.90 -15.06
CA GLY A 383 -9.97 11.90 -14.17
C GLY A 383 -11.50 11.91 -14.19
N ARG A 384 -12.15 11.14 -15.04
CA ARG A 384 -13.60 11.01 -15.06
C ARG A 384 -14.10 10.13 -13.92
N ILE A 385 -15.18 10.56 -13.26
CA ILE A 385 -15.86 9.80 -12.22
C ILE A 385 -17.10 9.13 -12.81
N LEU A 386 -17.12 7.81 -12.70
CA LEU A 386 -18.23 6.97 -13.17
C LEU A 386 -19.37 6.96 -12.15
N ASP A 387 -20.61 6.86 -12.64
CA ASP A 387 -21.81 6.70 -11.82
C ASP A 387 -22.83 5.78 -12.51
N PRO A 388 -23.08 4.58 -12.00
CA PRO A 388 -22.34 3.92 -10.92
C PRO A 388 -20.90 3.55 -11.36
N GLY A 389 -20.02 3.34 -10.36
CA GLY A 389 -18.69 2.79 -10.60
C GLY A 389 -18.66 1.26 -10.58
N ASP A 390 -17.46 0.68 -10.66
CA ASP A 390 -17.25 -0.76 -10.52
C ASP A 390 -17.36 -1.20 -9.06
N GLY A 391 -18.10 -2.27 -8.78
CA GLY A 391 -18.18 -2.87 -7.46
C GLY A 391 -16.88 -3.61 -7.13
N ILE A 392 -16.25 -3.26 -5.99
CA ILE A 392 -15.01 -3.88 -5.52
C ILE A 392 -15.27 -5.00 -4.52
N MET A 393 -16.07 -4.71 -3.50
CA MET A 393 -16.54 -5.68 -2.50
C MET A 393 -17.86 -5.24 -1.89
N ARG A 394 -18.53 -6.15 -1.18
CA ARG A 394 -19.80 -5.86 -0.49
C ARG A 394 -19.68 -6.13 1.00
N PHE A 395 -20.17 -5.21 1.81
CA PHE A 395 -20.38 -5.39 3.24
C PHE A 395 -21.82 -5.84 3.48
N ASP A 396 -22.00 -6.98 4.16
CA ASP A 396 -23.30 -7.53 4.56
C ASP A 396 -23.47 -7.28 6.07
N VAL A 397 -24.43 -6.44 6.45
CA VAL A 397 -24.62 -6.04 7.86
C VAL A 397 -25.32 -7.17 8.62
N ILE A 398 -24.70 -7.58 9.74
CA ILE A 398 -25.23 -8.58 10.68
C ILE A 398 -25.39 -8.00 12.08
N ASP A 399 -26.07 -8.73 12.97
CA ASP A 399 -26.19 -8.34 14.37
C ASP A 399 -24.85 -8.28 15.07
N SER A 400 -24.75 -7.34 16.03
CA SER A 400 -23.58 -7.22 16.88
C SER A 400 -23.49 -8.36 17.89
N THR A 401 -22.29 -8.92 18.06
CA THR A 401 -22.03 -9.98 19.04
C THR A 401 -21.64 -9.43 20.42
N GLY A 402 -21.48 -8.10 20.54
CA GLY A 402 -21.11 -7.41 21.78
C GLY A 402 -21.08 -5.89 21.62
N PRO A 403 -20.76 -5.15 22.70
CA PRO A 403 -20.70 -3.70 22.65
C PRO A 403 -19.49 -3.23 21.81
N ASP A 404 -19.64 -2.05 21.20
CA ASP A 404 -18.54 -1.34 20.57
C ASP A 404 -17.82 -0.45 21.59
N ASN A 405 -16.68 -0.88 22.07
CA ASN A 405 -15.84 -0.14 23.00
C ASN A 405 -14.81 0.74 22.30
N SER A 406 -14.73 0.67 20.97
CA SER A 406 -13.75 1.41 20.19
C SER A 406 -14.01 2.91 20.19
N ARG A 407 -12.95 3.69 20.03
CA ARG A 407 -12.97 5.15 20.03
C ARG A 407 -12.19 5.68 18.84
N ILE A 408 -12.57 6.86 18.36
CA ILE A 408 -11.79 7.63 17.40
C ILE A 408 -11.29 8.88 18.14
N PRO A 409 -10.00 8.99 18.42
CA PRO A 409 -9.44 10.19 19.05
C PRO A 409 -9.68 11.45 18.19
N SER A 410 -9.85 12.59 18.82
CA SER A 410 -9.93 13.87 18.12
C SER A 410 -8.56 14.35 17.60
N GLN A 411 -7.50 13.80 18.18
CA GLN A 411 -6.10 14.05 17.81
C GLN A 411 -5.32 12.76 17.94
N PHE A 412 -4.40 12.54 17.00
CA PHE A 412 -3.42 11.47 17.02
C PHE A 412 -2.03 12.07 17.29
N ARG A 413 -1.03 11.67 16.52
CA ARG A 413 0.36 12.10 16.65
C ARG A 413 0.62 13.31 15.74
N ASP A 414 1.35 14.28 16.26
CA ASP A 414 1.83 15.39 15.43
C ASP A 414 2.83 14.85 14.39
N LEU A 415 2.92 15.54 13.26
CA LEU A 415 3.93 15.25 12.25
C LEU A 415 5.29 15.87 12.61
N PRO A 416 6.40 15.31 12.15
CA PRO A 416 7.68 15.99 12.14
C PRO A 416 7.56 17.34 11.43
N LYS A 417 8.30 18.35 11.91
CA LYS A 417 8.23 19.69 11.34
C LYS A 417 9.12 19.81 10.11
N ILE A 418 8.58 20.39 9.04
CA ILE A 418 9.39 20.88 7.93
C ILE A 418 10.14 22.13 8.41
N PRO A 419 11.47 22.24 8.16
CA PRO A 419 12.20 23.46 8.47
C PRO A 419 11.59 24.69 7.78
N GLU A 420 11.56 25.83 8.49
CA GLU A 420 11.00 27.06 7.94
C GLU A 420 11.83 27.58 6.74
N ASP A 421 13.15 27.50 6.86
CA ASP A 421 14.08 27.94 5.83
C ASP A 421 14.70 26.73 5.12
N LEU A 422 14.11 26.33 4.00
CA LEU A 422 14.57 25.23 3.15
C LEU A 422 15.78 25.60 2.29
N SER A 423 16.12 26.88 2.15
CA SER A 423 17.27 27.31 1.33
C SER A 423 18.63 26.87 1.88
N LYS A 424 18.67 26.44 3.14
CA LYS A 424 19.86 25.89 3.81
C LYS A 424 20.14 24.42 3.46
N TYR A 425 19.21 23.75 2.82
CA TYR A 425 19.30 22.34 2.50
C TYR A 425 19.65 22.15 1.03
N LYS A 426 20.40 21.13 0.74
CA LYS A 426 20.73 20.76 -0.64
C LYS A 426 19.45 20.41 -1.39
N GLU A 427 19.27 20.98 -2.56
CA GLU A 427 18.16 20.68 -3.45
C GLU A 427 18.58 19.70 -4.54
N ARG A 428 17.74 18.72 -4.82
CA ARG A 428 17.89 17.80 -5.96
C ARG A 428 16.60 17.76 -6.76
N ILE A 429 16.75 17.70 -8.08
CA ILE A 429 15.64 17.58 -9.02
C ILE A 429 15.70 16.19 -9.66
N TRP A 430 14.56 15.51 -9.65
CA TRP A 430 14.35 14.20 -10.24
C TRP A 430 13.24 14.29 -11.29
N GLU A 431 13.60 14.16 -12.55
CA GLU A 431 12.71 14.26 -13.69
C GLU A 431 12.36 12.87 -14.20
N PHE A 432 11.07 12.51 -14.13
CA PHE A 432 10.53 11.24 -14.58
C PHE A 432 9.98 11.43 -16.00
N ASP A 433 10.50 10.65 -16.96
CA ASP A 433 10.14 10.81 -18.37
C ASP A 433 10.24 9.48 -19.15
N TYR A 434 9.62 9.45 -20.32
CA TYR A 434 9.74 8.39 -21.31
C TYR A 434 10.52 8.92 -22.51
N MET A 435 11.77 8.49 -22.65
CA MET A 435 12.70 8.99 -23.66
C MET A 435 13.26 7.86 -24.52
N GLY A 436 13.17 8.00 -25.85
CA GLY A 436 13.79 7.04 -26.76
C GLY A 436 13.30 5.59 -26.64
N GLY A 437 12.08 5.38 -26.13
CA GLY A 437 11.50 4.05 -25.96
C GLY A 437 11.76 3.41 -24.59
N VAL A 438 12.35 4.13 -23.63
CA VAL A 438 12.64 3.63 -22.28
C VAL A 438 12.18 4.61 -21.21
N TRP A 439 11.87 4.08 -20.02
CA TRP A 439 11.56 4.85 -18.83
C TRP A 439 12.86 5.35 -18.20
N THR A 440 12.90 6.62 -17.79
CA THR A 440 14.11 7.25 -17.28
C THR A 440 13.83 8.13 -16.08
N VAL A 441 14.86 8.29 -15.23
CA VAL A 441 14.95 9.36 -14.24
C VAL A 441 16.16 10.22 -14.60
N ASN A 442 15.96 11.53 -14.79
CA ASN A 442 16.98 12.46 -15.27
C ASN A 442 17.65 11.99 -16.58
N GLY A 443 16.86 11.42 -17.50
CA GLY A 443 17.34 10.91 -18.80
C GLY A 443 18.21 9.65 -18.70
N LYS A 444 18.22 8.94 -17.57
CA LYS A 444 19.03 7.75 -17.31
C LYS A 444 18.16 6.57 -16.89
N ILE A 445 18.56 5.37 -17.31
CA ILE A 445 18.00 4.10 -16.82
C ILE A 445 18.77 3.64 -15.58
N PHE A 446 18.12 2.81 -14.74
CA PHE A 446 18.75 2.21 -13.56
C PHE A 446 19.87 1.23 -13.94
N GLY A 447 19.64 0.42 -14.96
CA GLY A 447 20.57 -0.61 -15.43
C GLY A 447 20.77 -1.69 -14.36
N MET A 448 22.02 -1.98 -14.02
CA MET A 448 22.36 -2.98 -13.00
C MET A 448 22.54 -2.39 -11.59
N GLY A 449 22.09 -1.15 -11.36
CA GLY A 449 22.12 -0.51 -10.04
C GLY A 449 23.52 -0.22 -9.49
N GLU A 450 24.55 -0.22 -10.36
CA GLU A 450 25.92 0.06 -9.93
C GLU A 450 26.19 1.57 -9.82
N ARG A 451 25.49 2.39 -10.64
CA ARG A 451 25.63 3.84 -10.61
C ARG A 451 24.98 4.41 -9.35
N ILE A 452 25.73 5.23 -8.63
CA ILE A 452 25.21 6.01 -7.52
C ILE A 452 24.73 7.36 -8.07
N ASP A 453 23.42 7.61 -8.05
CA ASP A 453 22.81 8.85 -8.54
C ASP A 453 22.87 9.96 -7.50
N ALA A 454 22.86 9.59 -6.20
CA ALA A 454 23.06 10.52 -5.10
C ALA A 454 23.83 9.89 -3.94
N GLU A 455 24.78 10.63 -3.37
CA GLU A 455 25.37 10.36 -2.06
C GLU A 455 24.79 11.34 -1.07
N ILE A 456 24.33 10.83 0.09
CA ILE A 456 23.63 11.56 1.12
C ILE A 456 24.37 11.32 2.43
N GLU A 457 24.77 12.38 3.10
CA GLU A 457 25.42 12.22 4.41
C GLU A 457 24.40 11.77 5.47
N GLN A 458 24.81 10.82 6.30
CA GLN A 458 24.04 10.40 7.47
C GLN A 458 23.78 11.62 8.38
N GLU A 459 22.63 11.64 9.06
CA GLU A 459 22.16 12.75 9.91
C GLU A 459 21.99 14.07 9.13
N SER A 460 21.66 14.00 7.85
CA SER A 460 21.37 15.15 7.02
C SER A 460 19.92 15.23 6.58
N GLY A 461 19.55 16.37 5.99
CA GLY A 461 18.28 16.56 5.29
C GLY A 461 18.49 17.22 3.95
N GLU A 462 17.62 16.94 3.01
CA GLU A 462 17.64 17.56 1.67
C GLU A 462 16.21 17.91 1.23
N VAL A 463 16.14 18.80 0.25
CA VAL A 463 14.90 19.11 -0.48
C VAL A 463 14.95 18.36 -1.80
N TRP A 464 13.96 17.52 -2.07
CA TRP A 464 13.83 16.86 -3.36
C TRP A 464 12.64 17.43 -4.12
N ILE A 465 12.82 17.59 -5.42
CA ILE A 465 11.79 18.04 -6.35
C ILE A 465 11.55 16.92 -7.35
N PHE A 466 10.35 16.38 -7.34
CA PHE A 466 9.91 15.38 -8.30
C PHE A 466 9.15 16.06 -9.41
N ARG A 467 9.56 15.87 -10.67
CA ARG A 467 8.92 16.42 -11.86
C ARG A 467 8.46 15.32 -12.79
N ASN A 468 7.22 15.40 -13.21
CA ASN A 468 6.73 14.59 -14.30
C ASN A 468 6.81 15.39 -15.61
N GLN A 469 7.79 15.09 -16.45
CA GLN A 469 7.99 15.78 -17.74
C GLN A 469 6.96 15.33 -18.79
N GLY A 470 6.19 14.33 -18.46
CA GLY A 470 5.64 13.82 -19.55
C GLY A 470 4.21 13.53 -19.79
N LYS A 471 3.81 13.87 -20.77
CA LYS A 471 3.13 13.24 -21.93
C LYS A 471 1.92 12.32 -21.66
N ASN A 472 1.30 12.26 -20.53
CA ASN A 472 0.09 11.50 -20.18
C ASN A 472 0.28 10.33 -19.21
N TRP A 473 1.50 10.00 -18.77
CA TRP A 473 1.69 8.97 -17.75
C TRP A 473 1.68 9.57 -16.34
N SER A 474 1.04 8.84 -15.42
CA SER A 474 1.08 9.14 -13.99
C SER A 474 2.09 8.23 -13.31
N HIS A 475 2.88 8.78 -12.39
CA HIS A 475 3.94 8.05 -11.70
C HIS A 475 3.74 8.13 -10.19
N PRO A 476 3.37 7.03 -9.51
CA PRO A 476 3.50 6.93 -8.06
C PRO A 476 4.98 6.77 -7.70
N ILE A 477 5.61 7.80 -7.14
CA ILE A 477 7.03 7.76 -6.80
C ILE A 477 7.19 7.32 -5.36
N HIS A 478 7.94 6.24 -5.16
CA HIS A 478 8.33 5.68 -3.86
C HIS A 478 9.79 5.93 -3.56
N SER A 479 10.10 6.34 -2.34
CA SER A 479 11.45 6.40 -1.80
C SER A 479 11.60 5.43 -0.65
N HIS A 480 12.58 4.55 -0.73
CA HIS A 480 12.92 3.62 0.33
C HIS A 480 13.44 4.32 1.58
N PHE A 481 13.51 3.61 2.70
CA PHE A 481 14.12 3.98 3.95
C PHE A 481 13.38 5.03 4.78
N THR A 482 12.91 6.14 4.19
CA THR A 482 12.30 7.23 4.94
C THR A 482 11.11 7.84 4.21
N GLU A 483 10.09 8.20 4.97
CA GLU A 483 9.00 9.02 4.45
C GLU A 483 9.46 10.45 4.20
N PHE A 484 8.84 11.10 3.24
CA PHE A 484 9.03 12.51 2.98
C PHE A 484 7.85 13.35 3.49
N LEU A 485 8.15 14.62 3.75
CA LEU A 485 7.17 15.64 4.08
C LEU A 485 6.89 16.49 2.83
N LEU A 486 5.67 16.37 2.29
CA LEU A 486 5.23 17.13 1.13
C LEU A 486 5.08 18.60 1.50
N ARG A 487 5.90 19.47 0.88
CA ARG A 487 5.89 20.91 1.12
C ARG A 487 5.04 21.68 0.12
N GLU A 488 5.20 21.35 -1.17
CA GLU A 488 4.54 22.08 -2.24
C GLU A 488 4.04 21.12 -3.34
N VAL A 489 2.92 21.47 -3.95
CA VAL A 489 2.40 20.88 -5.18
C VAL A 489 2.23 21.98 -6.20
N ASN A 490 2.94 21.90 -7.33
CA ASN A 490 2.91 22.91 -8.40
C ASN A 490 3.10 24.34 -7.88
N GLY A 491 4.10 24.54 -7.00
CA GLY A 491 4.44 25.82 -6.39
C GLY A 491 3.48 26.30 -5.30
N ARG A 492 2.50 25.49 -4.89
CA ARG A 492 1.57 25.80 -3.80
C ARG A 492 1.94 25.06 -2.54
N VAL A 493 2.12 25.80 -1.45
CA VAL A 493 2.42 25.25 -0.13
C VAL A 493 1.24 24.43 0.39
N ILE A 494 1.54 23.21 0.89
CA ILE A 494 0.59 22.31 1.53
C ILE A 494 0.70 22.45 3.03
N GLU A 495 -0.42 22.77 3.68
CA GLU A 495 -0.50 22.82 5.13
C GLU A 495 -0.80 21.43 5.72
N PRO A 496 -0.27 21.06 6.89
CA PRO A 496 -0.45 19.74 7.50
C PRO A 496 -1.90 19.31 7.69
N THR A 497 -2.81 20.27 7.77
CA THR A 497 -4.24 20.06 8.04
C THR A 497 -5.15 20.23 6.83
N THR A 498 -4.61 20.72 5.71
CA THR A 498 -5.38 21.12 4.51
C THR A 498 -5.30 20.11 3.37
N ILE A 499 -5.15 18.84 3.66
CA ILE A 499 -5.20 17.82 2.61
C ILE A 499 -6.66 17.60 2.20
N GLN A 500 -7.29 18.70 1.84
CA GLN A 500 -8.57 18.72 1.16
C GLN A 500 -8.31 19.14 -0.29
N SER A 501 -8.48 18.24 -1.12
CA SER A 501 -8.41 18.08 -2.56
C SER A 501 -8.91 19.18 -3.49
N THR A 502 -9.12 20.41 -3.07
CA THR A 502 -9.48 21.48 -4.02
C THR A 502 -8.39 21.73 -5.07
N GLU A 503 -7.15 21.32 -4.80
CA GLU A 503 -6.01 21.54 -5.69
C GLU A 503 -5.80 20.40 -6.69
N PHE A 504 -6.13 19.16 -6.34
CA PHE A 504 -6.11 18.02 -7.25
C PHE A 504 -7.25 18.01 -8.26
N ARG A 505 -8.31 18.79 -8.06
CA ARG A 505 -9.42 18.93 -9.00
C ARG A 505 -9.04 19.49 -10.37
N ARG A 506 -7.92 20.19 -10.48
CA ARG A 506 -7.49 20.75 -11.77
C ARG A 506 -6.97 19.70 -12.74
N HIS A 507 -6.51 18.55 -12.23
CA HIS A 507 -6.02 17.46 -13.06
C HIS A 507 -7.11 16.43 -13.37
N PHE A 508 -8.07 16.24 -12.46
CA PHE A 508 -9.26 15.42 -12.72
C PHE A 508 -10.39 16.32 -13.19
N GLN A 509 -10.75 16.23 -14.47
CA GLN A 509 -11.93 16.89 -15.03
C GLN A 509 -13.18 16.20 -14.49
N PHE A 510 -13.61 16.59 -13.29
CA PHE A 510 -14.92 16.18 -12.79
C PHE A 510 -15.99 16.87 -13.63
N GLU A 511 -16.81 16.10 -14.35
CA GLU A 511 -17.89 16.64 -15.18
C GLU A 511 -18.94 17.43 -14.37
N ASP A 512 -18.94 17.30 -13.03
CA ASP A 512 -19.85 17.99 -12.11
C ASP A 512 -19.08 19.04 -11.29
N ALA A 513 -18.67 20.13 -11.95
CA ALA A 513 -17.98 21.26 -11.30
C ALA A 513 -18.84 21.95 -10.20
N ASP A 514 -20.13 21.73 -10.19
CA ASP A 514 -21.08 22.38 -9.28
C ASP A 514 -21.26 21.67 -7.92
N LYS A 515 -20.81 20.43 -7.78
CA LYS A 515 -20.84 19.67 -6.51
C LYS A 515 -19.46 19.17 -6.11
N PRO A 516 -18.76 19.90 -5.25
CA PRO A 516 -17.44 19.50 -4.82
C PRO A 516 -17.45 18.23 -3.96
N ILE A 517 -16.88 17.13 -4.46
CA ILE A 517 -16.62 15.89 -3.72
C ILE A 517 -15.40 16.10 -2.81
N LYS A 518 -15.49 15.75 -1.54
CA LYS A 518 -14.35 15.75 -0.62
C LYS A 518 -13.56 14.45 -0.81
N VAL A 519 -12.40 14.55 -1.46
CA VAL A 519 -11.50 13.42 -1.71
C VAL A 519 -10.32 13.46 -0.75
N PHE A 520 -10.00 12.36 -0.09
CA PHE A 520 -8.75 12.20 0.64
C PHE A 520 -7.71 11.54 -0.24
N MET A 521 -6.54 12.16 -0.39
CA MET A 521 -5.45 11.73 -1.28
C MET A 521 -4.14 11.47 -0.52
N GLY A 522 -4.20 11.14 0.76
CA GLY A 522 -3.05 10.95 1.63
C GLY A 522 -2.71 12.15 2.50
N GLY A 523 -1.79 11.95 3.44
CA GLY A 523 -1.30 12.97 4.37
C GLY A 523 -0.17 13.82 3.82
N GLN A 524 0.31 14.79 4.60
CA GLN A 524 1.53 15.56 4.27
C GLN A 524 2.77 14.68 4.35
N ARG A 525 2.87 13.82 5.37
CA ARG A 525 3.91 12.81 5.50
C ARG A 525 3.49 11.55 4.76
N ARG A 526 4.33 11.04 3.88
CA ARG A 526 4.03 9.88 3.03
C ARG A 526 5.30 9.27 2.44
N ASP A 527 5.18 8.09 1.88
CA ASP A 527 6.25 7.42 1.13
C ASP A 527 5.94 7.29 -0.36
N ILE A 528 4.70 7.60 -0.75
CA ILE A 528 4.26 7.63 -2.16
C ILE A 528 3.91 9.05 -2.58
N ALA A 529 4.65 9.57 -3.56
CA ALA A 529 4.34 10.83 -4.24
C ALA A 529 3.63 10.55 -5.56
N THR A 530 2.33 10.81 -5.63
CA THR A 530 1.59 10.67 -6.88
C THR A 530 1.89 11.86 -7.79
N LEU A 531 2.68 11.64 -8.84
CA LEU A 531 2.95 12.61 -9.91
C LEU A 531 1.97 12.38 -11.06
N LEU A 532 1.02 13.27 -11.22
CA LEU A 532 0.18 13.32 -12.41
C LEU A 532 0.93 14.01 -13.57
N PRO A 533 0.45 13.92 -14.81
CA PRO A 533 1.10 14.57 -15.95
C PRO A 533 1.36 16.07 -15.70
N ASN A 534 2.62 16.51 -15.87
CA ASN A 534 3.10 17.86 -15.64
C ASN A 534 3.11 18.33 -14.17
N ASP A 535 3.00 17.43 -13.20
CA ASP A 535 3.13 17.79 -11.79
C ASP A 535 4.59 18.01 -11.38
N GLU A 536 4.76 18.95 -10.45
CA GLU A 536 5.96 19.16 -9.67
C GLU A 536 5.62 19.08 -8.18
N LEU A 537 6.32 18.19 -7.46
CA LEU A 537 6.18 18.04 -6.01
C LEU A 537 7.49 18.39 -5.32
N LYS A 538 7.45 19.27 -4.34
CA LYS A 538 8.59 19.62 -3.50
C LYS A 538 8.45 18.97 -2.14
N VAL A 539 9.42 18.14 -1.77
CA VAL A 539 9.42 17.37 -0.52
C VAL A 539 10.66 17.65 0.29
N PHE A 540 10.55 17.50 1.60
CA PHE A 540 11.68 17.52 2.53
C PHE A 540 11.88 16.13 3.10
N MET A 541 13.12 15.66 3.11
CA MET A 541 13.52 14.33 3.60
C MET A 541 14.67 14.44 4.59
N ARG A 542 14.75 13.49 5.54
CA ARG A 542 15.85 13.35 6.49
C ARG A 542 16.37 11.92 6.45
N TRP A 543 17.68 11.78 6.62
CA TRP A 543 18.35 10.48 6.64
C TRP A 543 19.24 10.35 7.87
N GLY A 544 19.13 9.24 8.56
CA GLY A 544 19.91 8.95 9.75
C GLY A 544 19.95 7.46 10.03
N ASP A 545 20.44 7.08 11.19
CA ASP A 545 20.38 5.74 11.78
C ASP A 545 21.16 4.63 11.06
N PHE A 546 21.05 4.47 9.74
CA PHE A 546 21.66 3.40 8.95
C PHE A 546 22.46 3.94 7.77
N LEU A 547 23.40 3.13 7.27
CA LEU A 547 24.22 3.43 6.11
C LEU A 547 23.90 2.45 4.97
N GLY A 548 24.34 2.78 3.77
CA GLY A 548 24.30 1.86 2.64
C GLY A 548 23.40 2.33 1.51
N ARG A 549 23.01 1.40 0.65
CA ARG A 549 22.34 1.67 -0.62
C ARG A 549 20.85 1.46 -0.55
N TYR A 550 20.14 2.37 -1.18
CA TYR A 550 18.70 2.38 -1.29
C TYR A 550 18.28 2.81 -2.69
N VAL A 551 16.98 2.71 -2.98
CA VAL A 551 16.43 3.12 -4.27
C VAL A 551 15.27 4.10 -4.09
N MET A 552 15.00 4.85 -5.15
CA MET A 552 13.75 5.56 -5.40
C MET A 552 13.30 5.20 -6.81
N HIS A 553 12.02 4.89 -6.97
CA HIS A 553 11.48 4.41 -8.23
C HIS A 553 10.00 4.81 -8.42
N CYS A 554 9.53 4.67 -9.66
CA CYS A 554 8.10 4.70 -9.93
C CYS A 554 7.45 3.39 -9.47
N HIS A 555 6.40 3.45 -8.67
CA HIS A 555 5.66 2.28 -8.20
C HIS A 555 4.46 1.88 -9.10
N ASN A 556 4.33 2.45 -10.33
CA ASN A 556 3.80 1.67 -11.41
C ASN A 556 4.86 0.60 -11.69
N VAL A 557 4.63 -0.60 -11.16
CA VAL A 557 5.68 -1.64 -11.12
C VAL A 557 6.13 -2.10 -12.50
N VAL A 558 5.36 -1.80 -13.55
CA VAL A 558 5.77 -2.00 -14.94
C VAL A 558 6.83 -0.98 -15.36
N HIS A 559 6.69 0.31 -14.97
CA HIS A 559 7.71 1.33 -15.20
C HIS A 559 8.98 1.04 -14.40
N GLU A 560 8.83 0.58 -13.15
CA GLU A 560 9.91 0.15 -12.28
C GLU A 560 10.75 -0.94 -12.93
N ASP A 561 10.10 -2.03 -13.41
CA ASP A 561 10.77 -3.14 -14.07
C ASP A 561 11.46 -2.76 -15.39
N HIS A 562 11.05 -1.62 -15.97
CA HIS A 562 11.66 -1.04 -17.17
C HIS A 562 12.58 0.15 -16.82
N ASP A 563 13.30 0.04 -15.67
CA ASP A 563 14.40 0.92 -15.29
C ASP A 563 14.03 2.33 -14.76
N MET A 564 12.76 2.64 -14.48
CA MET A 564 12.40 3.94 -13.88
C MET A 564 12.75 3.99 -12.38
N MET A 565 14.03 3.92 -12.09
CA MET A 565 14.61 3.81 -10.77
C MET A 565 15.96 4.50 -10.70
N ILE A 566 16.33 4.98 -9.51
CA ILE A 566 17.67 5.46 -9.17
C ILE A 566 18.20 4.77 -7.93
N ARG A 567 19.53 4.72 -7.80
CA ARG A 567 20.22 4.35 -6.57
C ARG A 567 20.74 5.59 -5.86
N TRP A 568 20.54 5.62 -4.56
CA TRP A 568 21.21 6.57 -3.68
C TRP A 568 21.79 5.84 -2.47
N ASP A 569 22.92 6.38 -1.96
CA ASP A 569 23.64 5.78 -0.84
C ASP A 569 23.68 6.74 0.33
N ILE A 570 23.42 6.26 1.56
CA ILE A 570 23.74 6.99 2.80
C ILE A 570 25.17 6.68 3.15
N ILE A 571 25.97 7.75 3.27
CA ILE A 571 27.41 7.67 3.59
C ILE A 571 27.68 8.32 4.95
N PRO A 572 28.73 7.88 5.69
CA PRO A 572 29.14 8.54 6.91
C PRO A 572 29.52 10.00 6.66
N LYS A 573 29.27 10.88 7.60
CA LYS A 573 29.67 12.28 7.52
C LYS A 573 31.17 12.42 7.26
N GLY A 574 31.51 13.05 6.12
CA GLY A 574 32.90 13.26 5.70
C GLY A 574 33.65 11.99 5.27
N GLY A 575 32.97 10.86 5.04
CA GLY A 575 33.59 9.56 4.72
C GLY A 575 33.08 8.91 3.43
N LYS A 576 33.84 7.94 2.92
CA LYS A 576 33.38 7.07 1.85
C LYS A 576 32.46 5.98 2.39
N PRO A 577 31.52 5.50 1.57
CA PRO A 577 30.56 4.52 2.01
C PRO A 577 31.27 3.24 2.42
N PRO A 578 31.01 2.76 3.59
CA PRO A 578 31.36 1.41 3.86
C PRO A 578 30.20 0.66 4.53
N TRP A 579 29.33 0.09 3.78
CA TRP A 579 28.83 -1.17 4.25
C TRP A 579 29.47 -2.23 3.36
N THR A 580 30.51 -2.88 3.88
CA THR A 580 31.21 -4.02 3.28
C THR A 580 30.85 -5.30 4.02
N GLY A 581 29.75 -5.28 4.79
CA GLY A 581 29.30 -6.40 5.57
C GLY A 581 28.96 -7.61 4.69
N LYS A 582 29.08 -8.79 5.29
CA LYS A 582 28.62 -10.03 4.69
C LYS A 582 27.09 -9.96 4.50
N LEU A 583 26.62 -10.39 3.33
CA LEU A 583 25.17 -10.45 3.08
C LEU A 583 24.51 -11.52 3.98
N PRO A 584 23.34 -11.22 4.58
CA PRO A 584 22.67 -12.11 5.53
C PRO A 584 21.88 -13.24 4.81
N THR A 585 22.58 -14.01 3.98
CA THR A 585 21.99 -15.06 3.14
C THR A 585 22.69 -16.40 3.29
N GLY A 586 21.98 -17.48 3.01
CA GLY A 586 22.51 -18.84 3.04
C GLY A 586 21.63 -19.85 2.32
N LYS A 587 22.12 -21.08 2.22
CA LYS A 587 21.35 -22.19 1.63
C LYS A 587 20.42 -22.81 2.65
N ILE A 588 19.21 -23.14 2.20
CA ILE A 588 18.25 -23.91 2.99
C ILE A 588 18.78 -25.33 3.11
N LYS A 589 18.84 -25.84 4.34
CA LYS A 589 19.17 -27.24 4.60
C LYS A 589 17.93 -28.10 4.33
N ASN A 590 18.01 -29.05 3.42
CA ASN A 590 16.90 -29.94 3.05
C ASN A 590 15.65 -29.18 2.55
N PRO A 591 15.72 -28.49 1.41
CA PRO A 591 14.59 -27.75 0.86
C PRO A 591 13.45 -28.64 0.41
#